data_306e8f95785b1383b038d4eb784c95d0
#
_entry.id   306e8f95785b1383b038d4eb784c95d0
#
_cell.length_a   1.000
_cell.length_b   1.000
_cell.length_c   1.000
_cell.angle_alpha   90.00
_cell.angle_beta   90.00
_cell.angle_gamma   90.00
#
_symmetry.space_group_name_H-M   'P 1'
#
loop_
_entity.id
_entity.type
_entity.pdbx_description
1 polymer ?
#
loop_
_entity_poly.entity_id
_entity_poly.type
_entity_poly.pdbx_seq_one_letter_code
_entity_poly.pdbx_strand_id
1 'polypeptide(L)'
;STQALDKMKWTPVVKVNVPDHFASPQMCEVNKIHQTLQAVSVKKIDDDTWLVDMGKVQTGWFEMQMPILPAGHEVIMEYSDNLTKDGEFDKQGESDIYISGGKQGEYFRNKFNHHAFRYVRISNLPQEPETGAMKSLQIYGDYKQTATFECSDADLNDIHNMIQYTMKCLTFSGYMVDCPHLERAGYG
;
A
#
# COMPACT_ATOMS: atom_id res chain seq x y z
N SER A 1 -8.41 11.13 15.42
CA SER A 1 -9.04 12.12 16.27
C SER A 1 -8.76 11.77 17.72
N THR A 2 -8.02 12.62 18.41
CA THR A 2 -7.82 12.53 19.87
C THR A 2 -9.07 13.07 20.57
N GLN A 3 -10.18 12.35 20.51
CA GLN A 3 -11.24 12.54 21.49
C GLN A 3 -10.62 12.20 22.86
N ALA A 4 -10.83 13.06 23.85
CA ALA A 4 -10.35 12.80 25.21
C ALA A 4 -10.92 11.46 25.67
N LEU A 5 -10.07 10.47 25.88
CA LEU A 5 -10.44 9.10 26.28
C LEU A 5 -11.35 9.08 27.50
N ASP A 6 -11.19 10.05 28.41
CA ASP A 6 -11.97 10.22 29.64
C ASP A 6 -13.45 10.54 29.41
N LYS A 7 -13.83 10.99 28.18
CA LYS A 7 -15.22 11.29 27.80
C LYS A 7 -15.91 10.15 27.07
N MET A 8 -15.19 9.06 26.77
CA MET A 8 -15.74 7.92 26.06
C MET A 8 -16.44 6.99 27.04
N LYS A 9 -17.61 6.50 26.64
CA LYS A 9 -18.37 5.51 27.40
C LYS A 9 -17.75 4.13 27.11
N TRP A 10 -16.90 3.65 28.00
CA TRP A 10 -16.25 2.35 27.89
C TRP A 10 -17.19 1.23 28.38
N THR A 11 -17.22 0.13 27.65
CA THR A 11 -17.81 -1.13 28.10
C THR A 11 -16.70 -2.02 28.68
N PRO A 12 -16.96 -2.81 29.73
CA PRO A 12 -15.98 -3.77 30.23
C PRO A 12 -15.57 -4.77 29.16
N VAL A 13 -14.31 -5.16 29.18
CA VAL A 13 -13.81 -6.23 28.30
C VAL A 13 -14.43 -7.57 28.68
N VAL A 14 -14.71 -8.41 27.69
CA VAL A 14 -15.18 -9.78 27.90
C VAL A 14 -13.98 -10.73 27.76
N LYS A 15 -13.80 -11.58 28.78
CA LYS A 15 -12.81 -12.66 28.71
C LYS A 15 -13.33 -13.76 27.79
N VAL A 16 -12.56 -14.08 26.75
CA VAL A 16 -12.85 -15.18 25.82
C VAL A 16 -11.89 -16.34 26.07
N ASN A 17 -12.33 -17.56 25.77
CA ASN A 17 -11.42 -18.71 25.78
C ASN A 17 -10.42 -18.55 24.63
N VAL A 18 -9.14 -18.62 24.96
CA VAL A 18 -8.06 -18.61 23.98
C VAL A 18 -7.86 -20.05 23.52
N PRO A 19 -7.75 -20.31 22.20
CA PRO A 19 -7.35 -21.63 21.71
C PRO A 19 -6.01 -22.04 22.34
N ASP A 20 -5.85 -23.32 22.65
CA ASP A 20 -4.61 -23.86 23.19
C ASP A 20 -3.54 -23.94 22.10
N HIS A 21 -2.84 -22.83 21.88
CA HIS A 21 -1.79 -22.70 20.89
C HIS A 21 -0.46 -22.30 21.55
N PHE A 22 0.59 -22.95 21.12
CA PHE A 22 1.95 -22.53 21.46
C PHE A 22 2.30 -21.26 20.68
N ALA A 23 2.67 -20.19 21.40
CA ALA A 23 3.32 -19.05 20.79
C ALA A 23 4.77 -19.41 20.46
N SER A 24 5.16 -19.34 19.21
CA SER A 24 6.55 -19.54 18.77
C SER A 24 7.08 -18.24 18.16
N PRO A 25 8.41 -18.01 18.23
CA PRO A 25 9.01 -16.92 17.48
C PRO A 25 8.77 -17.06 15.97
N GLN A 26 8.69 -15.94 15.25
CA GLN A 26 8.66 -15.96 13.80
C GLN A 26 9.94 -16.62 13.27
N MET A 27 9.79 -17.62 12.40
CA MET A 27 10.89 -18.41 11.86
C MET A 27 11.35 -17.96 10.47
N CYS A 28 10.66 -16.99 9.88
CA CYS A 28 11.03 -16.37 8.60
C CYS A 28 11.41 -14.91 8.80
N GLU A 29 12.06 -14.32 7.81
CA GLU A 29 12.45 -12.93 7.82
C GLU A 29 11.23 -12.03 7.96
N VAL A 30 11.40 -10.94 8.72
CA VAL A 30 10.36 -9.93 8.91
C VAL A 30 10.19 -9.08 7.63
N ASN A 31 8.99 -8.60 7.42
CA ASN A 31 8.76 -7.61 6.37
C ASN A 31 9.39 -6.27 6.75
N LYS A 32 10.08 -5.64 5.82
CA LYS A 32 10.67 -4.31 5.98
C LYS A 32 10.32 -3.39 4.82
N ILE A 33 10.37 -2.09 5.07
CA ILE A 33 10.34 -1.08 4.01
C ILE A 33 11.73 -1.06 3.37
N HIS A 34 11.83 -1.44 2.11
CA HIS A 34 13.09 -1.49 1.36
C HIS A 34 13.28 -0.31 0.44
N GLN A 35 12.20 0.25 -0.10
CA GLN A 35 12.26 1.37 -1.03
C GLN A 35 11.10 2.33 -0.80
N THR A 36 11.37 3.62 -1.03
CA THR A 36 10.36 4.66 -1.10
C THR A 36 10.31 5.19 -2.52
N LEU A 37 9.14 5.16 -3.14
CA LEU A 37 8.88 5.70 -4.47
C LEU A 37 7.98 6.92 -4.34
N GLN A 38 8.33 8.01 -5.02
CA GLN A 38 7.50 9.22 -5.12
C GLN A 38 6.47 9.06 -6.23
N ALA A 39 5.33 9.74 -6.12
CA ALA A 39 4.40 9.85 -7.23
C ALA A 39 5.07 10.53 -8.43
N VAL A 40 4.85 9.98 -9.62
CA VAL A 40 5.42 10.46 -10.87
C VAL A 40 4.53 11.52 -11.51
N SER A 41 3.22 11.29 -11.46
CA SER A 41 2.25 12.22 -12.04
C SER A 41 0.89 12.14 -11.32
N VAL A 42 0.13 13.23 -11.47
CA VAL A 42 -1.26 13.35 -11.06
C VAL A 42 -2.07 13.78 -12.26
N LYS A 43 -3.19 13.14 -12.50
CA LYS A 43 -4.14 13.48 -13.58
C LYS A 43 -5.50 13.73 -12.95
N LYS A 44 -6.12 14.86 -13.28
CA LYS A 44 -7.51 15.14 -12.91
C LYS A 44 -8.45 14.22 -13.69
N ILE A 45 -9.34 13.52 -12.98
CA ILE A 45 -10.37 12.67 -13.56
C ILE A 45 -11.72 13.39 -13.48
N ASP A 46 -12.03 13.99 -12.31
CA ASP A 46 -13.26 14.72 -12.07
C ASP A 46 -12.98 15.90 -11.12
N ASP A 47 -13.99 16.64 -10.70
CA ASP A 47 -13.81 17.86 -9.89
C ASP A 47 -13.09 17.62 -8.56
N ASP A 48 -13.31 16.47 -7.96
CA ASP A 48 -12.68 16.04 -6.70
C ASP A 48 -12.00 14.67 -6.78
N THR A 49 -11.70 14.21 -8.00
CA THR A 49 -11.13 12.87 -8.22
C THR A 49 -9.86 12.96 -9.05
N TRP A 50 -8.81 12.31 -8.55
CA TRP A 50 -7.45 12.35 -9.07
C TRP A 50 -6.91 10.95 -9.30
N LEU A 51 -6.19 10.76 -10.39
CA LEU A 51 -5.42 9.55 -10.68
C LEU A 51 -3.94 9.84 -10.48
N VAL A 52 -3.33 9.11 -9.56
CA VAL A 52 -1.90 9.19 -9.25
C VAL A 52 -1.18 8.01 -9.85
N ASP A 53 -0.09 8.25 -10.60
CA ASP A 53 0.82 7.20 -11.08
C ASP A 53 2.07 7.17 -10.21
N MET A 54 2.37 6.04 -9.60
CA MET A 54 3.58 5.80 -8.83
C MET A 54 4.76 5.33 -9.71
N GLY A 55 4.57 5.27 -11.03
CA GLY A 55 5.60 4.94 -12.04
C GLY A 55 5.91 3.45 -12.17
N LYS A 56 5.64 2.65 -11.14
CA LYS A 56 5.99 1.22 -11.10
C LYS A 56 5.01 0.45 -10.25
N VAL A 57 4.65 -0.76 -10.70
CA VAL A 57 3.90 -1.69 -9.86
C VAL A 57 4.76 -2.10 -8.68
N GLN A 58 4.18 -2.11 -7.50
CA GLN A 58 4.84 -2.51 -6.28
C GLN A 58 3.84 -3.03 -5.26
N THR A 59 4.33 -3.70 -4.22
CA THR A 59 3.51 -4.11 -3.09
C THR A 59 3.99 -3.39 -1.83
N GLY A 60 3.05 -2.81 -1.08
CA GLY A 60 3.41 -2.06 0.12
C GLY A 60 2.34 -1.10 0.61
N TRP A 61 2.78 0.01 1.17
CA TRP A 61 1.93 1.04 1.75
C TRP A 61 1.93 2.30 0.89
N PHE A 62 0.77 2.92 0.80
CA PHE A 62 0.63 4.28 0.30
C PHE A 62 0.66 5.27 1.47
N GLU A 63 1.37 6.37 1.31
CA GLU A 63 1.40 7.48 2.26
C GLU A 63 1.13 8.78 1.53
N MET A 64 0.29 9.62 2.13
CA MET A 64 -0.07 10.92 1.60
C MET A 64 -0.16 11.95 2.72
N GLN A 65 0.50 13.10 2.53
CA GLN A 65 0.27 14.28 3.35
C GLN A 65 -1.09 14.86 2.96
N MET A 66 -2.01 14.92 3.92
CA MET A 66 -3.37 15.41 3.67
C MET A 66 -3.42 16.94 3.64
N PRO A 67 -4.18 17.54 2.73
CA PRO A 67 -4.52 18.95 2.84
C PRO A 67 -5.41 19.21 4.07
N ILE A 68 -5.63 20.47 4.41
CA ILE A 68 -6.58 20.80 5.46
C ILE A 68 -7.99 20.56 4.94
N LEU A 69 -8.69 19.61 5.55
CA LEU A 69 -10.06 19.21 5.24
C LEU A 69 -10.95 19.40 6.47
N PRO A 70 -12.27 19.63 6.30
CA PRO A 70 -13.19 19.64 7.42
C PRO A 70 -13.13 18.36 8.27
N ALA A 71 -13.34 18.47 9.58
CA ALA A 71 -13.41 17.30 10.43
C ALA A 71 -14.56 16.37 10.01
N GLY A 72 -14.29 15.07 9.87
CA GLY A 72 -15.24 14.08 9.39
C GLY A 72 -15.32 13.95 7.87
N HIS A 73 -14.57 14.77 7.10
CA HIS A 73 -14.49 14.63 5.66
C HIS A 73 -13.79 13.32 5.28
N GLU A 74 -14.40 12.54 4.40
CA GLU A 74 -13.88 11.25 3.96
C GLU A 74 -13.16 11.39 2.61
N VAL A 75 -11.93 10.89 2.51
CA VAL A 75 -11.19 10.74 1.27
C VAL A 75 -11.04 9.25 1.00
N ILE A 76 -11.39 8.83 -0.22
CA ILE A 76 -11.35 7.43 -0.64
C ILE A 76 -10.13 7.23 -1.54
N MET A 77 -9.31 6.25 -1.23
CA MET A 77 -8.16 5.83 -2.04
C MET A 77 -8.42 4.41 -2.55
N GLU A 78 -8.45 4.22 -3.85
CA GLU A 78 -8.59 2.94 -4.52
C GLU A 78 -7.29 2.62 -5.26
N TYR A 79 -6.92 1.35 -5.26
CA TYR A 79 -5.62 0.89 -5.75
C TYR A 79 -5.79 -0.01 -6.99
N SER A 80 -4.85 0.12 -7.94
CA SER A 80 -4.77 -0.74 -9.11
C SER A 80 -3.33 -0.90 -9.60
N ASP A 81 -2.99 -2.07 -10.10
CA ASP A 81 -1.71 -2.34 -10.72
C ASP A 81 -1.65 -1.88 -12.18
N ASN A 82 -2.80 -1.72 -12.86
CA ASN A 82 -2.89 -1.34 -14.26
C ASN A 82 -4.03 -0.34 -14.56
N LEU A 83 -4.07 0.11 -15.78
CA LEU A 83 -5.21 0.81 -16.39
C LEU A 83 -5.87 -0.11 -17.42
N THR A 84 -7.13 0.13 -17.71
CA THR A 84 -7.82 -0.53 -18.83
C THR A 84 -7.17 -0.20 -20.16
N LYS A 85 -7.55 -0.90 -21.24
CA LYS A 85 -7.06 -0.64 -22.59
C LYS A 85 -7.34 0.80 -23.08
N ASP A 86 -8.38 1.43 -22.53
CA ASP A 86 -8.76 2.81 -22.84
C ASP A 86 -8.06 3.85 -21.96
N GLY A 87 -7.18 3.39 -21.05
CA GLY A 87 -6.43 4.23 -20.14
C GLY A 87 -7.21 4.69 -18.90
N GLU A 88 -8.35 4.07 -18.63
CA GLU A 88 -9.16 4.31 -17.44
C GLU A 88 -8.67 3.49 -16.25
N PHE A 89 -9.00 3.93 -15.03
CA PHE A 89 -8.66 3.21 -13.81
C PHE A 89 -9.37 1.84 -13.77
N ASP A 90 -8.59 0.77 -13.66
CA ASP A 90 -9.11 -0.59 -13.55
C ASP A 90 -9.42 -0.90 -12.08
N LYS A 91 -10.71 -0.94 -11.73
CA LYS A 91 -11.16 -1.11 -10.35
C LYS A 91 -11.04 -2.57 -9.90
N GLN A 92 -10.10 -2.85 -9.00
CA GLN A 92 -9.82 -4.20 -8.48
C GLN A 92 -10.42 -4.47 -7.09
N GLY A 93 -11.10 -3.49 -6.50
CA GLY A 93 -11.84 -3.64 -5.24
C GLY A 93 -11.02 -3.35 -3.98
N GLU A 94 -9.73 -3.08 -4.08
CA GLU A 94 -8.92 -2.64 -2.95
C GLU A 94 -9.11 -1.14 -2.68
N SER A 95 -9.39 -0.78 -1.43
CA SER A 95 -9.59 0.62 -1.06
C SER A 95 -9.32 0.88 0.41
N ASP A 96 -8.97 2.12 0.71
CA ASP A 96 -8.89 2.67 2.06
C ASP A 96 -9.70 3.96 2.15
N ILE A 97 -10.18 4.26 3.34
CA ILE A 97 -10.89 5.49 3.65
C ILE A 97 -10.11 6.24 4.73
N TYR A 98 -9.73 7.47 4.42
CA TYR A 98 -9.21 8.41 5.40
C TYR A 98 -10.33 9.35 5.86
N ILE A 99 -10.46 9.53 7.18
CA ILE A 99 -11.41 10.46 7.79
C ILE A 99 -10.61 11.58 8.45
N SER A 100 -10.79 12.81 7.95
CA SER A 100 -10.09 13.98 8.46
C SER A 100 -10.45 14.30 9.91
N GLY A 101 -9.45 14.62 10.71
CA GLY A 101 -9.64 15.21 12.05
C GLY A 101 -9.80 16.74 12.04
N GLY A 102 -9.74 17.38 10.88
CA GLY A 102 -9.87 18.84 10.72
C GLY A 102 -8.62 19.64 11.11
N LYS A 103 -7.44 19.02 11.09
CA LYS A 103 -6.19 19.66 11.55
C LYS A 103 -5.18 19.80 10.44
N GLN A 104 -4.31 20.79 10.58
CA GLN A 104 -3.13 20.91 9.72
C GLN A 104 -2.11 19.81 10.04
N GLY A 105 -1.41 19.32 9.02
CA GLY A 105 -0.33 18.36 9.17
C GLY A 105 -0.79 16.91 9.33
N GLU A 106 -2.06 16.61 9.06
CA GLU A 106 -2.53 15.24 9.02
C GLU A 106 -1.94 14.47 7.82
N TYR A 107 -1.74 13.18 8.00
CA TYR A 107 -1.30 12.30 6.93
C TYR A 107 -2.01 10.96 6.99
N PHE A 108 -2.16 10.32 5.85
CA PHE A 108 -2.59 8.94 5.71
C PHE A 108 -1.39 8.03 5.47
N ARG A 109 -1.40 6.86 6.07
CA ARG A 109 -0.53 5.72 5.76
C ARG A 109 -1.22 4.43 6.14
N ASN A 110 -1.17 3.43 5.27
CA ASN A 110 -1.53 2.06 5.63
C ASN A 110 -0.70 1.58 6.82
N LYS A 111 -1.24 0.71 7.67
CA LYS A 111 -0.52 0.15 8.83
C LYS A 111 -0.49 -1.37 8.83
N PHE A 112 -1.64 -2.02 8.76
CA PHE A 112 -1.75 -3.47 8.86
C PHE A 112 -2.10 -4.10 7.51
N ASN A 113 -2.69 -3.34 6.64
CA ASN A 113 -3.03 -3.73 5.29
C ASN A 113 -1.95 -3.23 4.32
N HIS A 114 -1.71 -3.98 3.26
CA HIS A 114 -0.85 -3.57 2.15
C HIS A 114 -1.59 -3.79 0.84
N HIS A 115 -1.20 -3.07 -0.20
CA HIS A 115 -1.78 -3.18 -1.52
C HIS A 115 -0.70 -3.44 -2.57
N ALA A 116 -1.06 -4.09 -3.67
CA ALA A 116 -0.24 -4.15 -4.86
C ALA A 116 -0.79 -3.17 -5.89
N PHE A 117 -0.02 -2.15 -6.22
CA PHE A 117 -0.51 -1.06 -7.05
C PHE A 117 0.60 -0.32 -7.79
N ARG A 118 0.23 0.27 -8.89
CA ARG A 118 0.94 1.36 -9.56
C ARG A 118 0.11 2.64 -9.53
N TYR A 119 -1.21 2.50 -9.62
CA TYR A 119 -2.13 3.63 -9.69
C TYR A 119 -2.95 3.74 -8.42
N VAL A 120 -3.18 4.97 -7.98
CA VAL A 120 -4.08 5.28 -6.88
C VAL A 120 -5.12 6.28 -7.37
N ARG A 121 -6.39 5.91 -7.34
CA ARG A 121 -7.50 6.83 -7.55
C ARG A 121 -7.91 7.41 -6.22
N ILE A 122 -7.84 8.73 -6.11
CA ILE A 122 -8.21 9.48 -4.90
C ILE A 122 -9.49 10.25 -5.19
N SER A 123 -10.57 9.96 -4.47
CA SER A 123 -11.87 10.60 -4.62
C SER A 123 -12.25 11.38 -3.37
N ASN A 124 -13.17 12.34 -3.52
CA ASN A 124 -13.56 13.31 -2.49
C ASN A 124 -12.40 14.17 -2.00
N LEU A 125 -11.45 14.50 -2.88
CA LEU A 125 -10.33 15.38 -2.59
C LEU A 125 -10.51 16.69 -3.37
N PRO A 126 -10.94 17.80 -2.72
CA PRO A 126 -11.38 19.01 -3.43
C PRO A 126 -10.26 19.80 -4.10
N GLN A 127 -8.99 19.49 -3.78
CA GLN A 127 -7.84 20.16 -4.39
C GLN A 127 -6.83 19.14 -4.93
N GLU A 128 -6.13 19.54 -5.99
CA GLU A 128 -5.09 18.71 -6.59
C GLU A 128 -3.98 18.38 -5.59
N PRO A 129 -3.67 17.09 -5.37
CA PRO A 129 -2.56 16.71 -4.52
C PRO A 129 -1.22 16.94 -5.22
N GLU A 130 -0.24 17.48 -4.51
CA GLU A 130 1.12 17.59 -5.02
C GLU A 130 1.80 16.22 -5.10
N THR A 131 2.55 15.94 -6.17
CA THR A 131 3.29 14.68 -6.33
C THR A 131 4.25 14.45 -5.16
N GLY A 132 4.90 15.51 -4.66
CA GLY A 132 5.80 15.46 -3.51
C GLY A 132 5.13 15.12 -2.18
N ALA A 133 3.81 15.27 -2.08
CA ALA A 133 3.03 14.93 -0.89
C ALA A 133 2.69 13.43 -0.81
N MET A 134 2.95 12.67 -1.88
CA MET A 134 2.56 11.27 -2.00
C MET A 134 3.75 10.37 -2.25
N LYS A 135 3.82 9.28 -1.53
CA LYS A 135 4.84 8.25 -1.73
C LYS A 135 4.28 6.86 -1.44
N SER A 136 4.93 5.89 -2.00
CA SER A 136 4.69 4.50 -1.69
C SER A 136 5.92 3.89 -1.02
N LEU A 137 5.67 3.02 -0.07
CA LEU A 137 6.67 2.33 0.72
C LEU A 137 6.65 0.87 0.32
N GLN A 138 7.60 0.45 -0.52
CA GLN A 138 7.70 -0.94 -0.95
C GLN A 138 8.11 -1.83 0.22
N ILE A 139 7.31 -2.86 0.48
CA ILE A 139 7.48 -3.78 1.62
C ILE A 139 7.61 -5.20 1.09
N TYR A 140 8.63 -5.92 1.56
CA TYR A 140 8.80 -7.35 1.35
C TYR A 140 9.67 -7.98 2.44
N GLY A 141 9.79 -9.30 2.46
CA GLY A 141 10.63 -10.02 3.42
C GLY A 141 12.09 -9.59 3.32
N ASP A 142 12.77 -9.42 4.46
CA ASP A 142 14.16 -8.97 4.55
C ASP A 142 15.16 -10.08 4.17
N TYR A 143 14.95 -10.67 2.98
CA TYR A 143 15.80 -11.75 2.47
C TYR A 143 17.16 -11.23 2.03
N LYS A 144 18.20 -11.96 2.42
CA LYS A 144 19.56 -11.69 1.97
C LYS A 144 19.76 -12.23 0.55
N GLN A 145 20.13 -11.36 -0.37
CA GLN A 145 20.57 -11.79 -1.70
C GLN A 145 21.91 -12.51 -1.58
N THR A 146 21.96 -13.77 -2.00
CA THR A 146 23.15 -14.62 -1.87
C THR A 146 23.82 -14.93 -3.20
N ALA A 147 23.18 -14.58 -4.32
CA ALA A 147 23.72 -14.79 -5.67
C ALA A 147 23.46 -13.59 -6.57
N THR A 148 24.28 -13.43 -7.58
CA THR A 148 24.13 -12.47 -8.67
C THR A 148 24.18 -13.21 -9.99
N PHE A 149 23.50 -12.67 -10.99
CA PHE A 149 23.54 -13.16 -12.37
C PHE A 149 23.87 -11.98 -13.29
N GLU A 150 24.82 -12.20 -14.17
CA GLU A 150 25.18 -11.27 -15.23
C GLU A 150 25.72 -12.05 -16.43
N CYS A 151 25.33 -11.69 -17.64
CA CYS A 151 25.83 -12.27 -18.87
C CYS A 151 25.95 -11.19 -19.96
N SER A 152 26.53 -11.55 -21.10
CA SER A 152 26.72 -10.63 -22.23
C SER A 152 25.44 -10.27 -22.99
N ASP A 153 24.35 -10.97 -22.73
CA ASP A 153 23.03 -10.73 -23.33
C ASP A 153 22.22 -9.80 -22.41
N ALA A 154 21.93 -8.60 -22.91
CA ALA A 154 21.22 -7.58 -22.16
C ALA A 154 19.77 -7.99 -21.85
N ASP A 155 19.08 -8.65 -22.80
CA ASP A 155 17.69 -9.08 -22.62
C ASP A 155 17.56 -10.12 -21.51
N LEU A 156 18.52 -11.06 -21.42
CA LEU A 156 18.56 -12.03 -20.34
C LEU A 156 18.81 -11.39 -18.96
N ASN A 157 19.66 -10.37 -18.90
CA ASN A 157 19.87 -9.61 -17.67
C ASN A 157 18.59 -8.88 -17.25
N ASP A 158 17.87 -8.26 -18.20
CA ASP A 158 16.62 -7.55 -17.93
C ASP A 158 15.51 -8.51 -17.49
N ILE A 159 15.39 -9.67 -18.13
CA ILE A 159 14.46 -10.73 -17.70
C ILE A 159 14.77 -11.17 -16.27
N HIS A 160 16.05 -11.42 -15.95
CA HIS A 160 16.45 -11.81 -14.60
C HIS A 160 16.07 -10.75 -13.56
N ASN A 161 16.37 -9.47 -13.85
CA ASN A 161 16.03 -8.34 -12.97
C ASN A 161 14.52 -8.19 -12.77
N MET A 162 13.73 -8.38 -13.85
CA MET A 162 12.27 -8.37 -13.80
C MET A 162 11.73 -9.49 -12.91
N ILE A 163 12.26 -10.72 -13.04
CA ILE A 163 11.86 -11.85 -12.21
C ILE A 163 12.18 -11.57 -10.74
N GLN A 164 13.39 -11.09 -10.44
CA GLN A 164 13.77 -10.74 -9.07
C GLN A 164 12.86 -9.66 -8.48
N TYR A 165 12.51 -8.64 -9.26
CA TYR A 165 11.60 -7.61 -8.82
C TYR A 165 10.19 -8.15 -8.55
N THR A 166 9.68 -8.98 -9.43
CA THR A 166 8.39 -9.66 -9.26
C THR A 166 8.37 -10.50 -7.99
N MET A 167 9.42 -11.28 -7.74
CA MET A 167 9.54 -12.04 -6.50
C MET A 167 9.47 -11.16 -5.25
N LYS A 168 10.11 -9.98 -5.26
CA LYS A 168 10.02 -9.01 -4.16
C LYS A 168 8.59 -8.52 -3.94
N CYS A 169 7.84 -8.29 -5.02
CA CYS A 169 6.44 -7.85 -4.92
C CYS A 169 5.50 -8.96 -4.42
N LEU A 170 5.87 -10.23 -4.60
CA LEU A 170 5.04 -11.37 -4.25
C LEU A 170 5.35 -11.98 -2.88
N THR A 171 6.46 -11.60 -2.23
CA THR A 171 6.95 -12.29 -1.04
C THR A 171 6.72 -11.50 0.23
N PHE A 172 5.84 -12.01 1.09
CA PHE A 172 5.53 -11.46 2.41
C PHE A 172 5.64 -12.50 3.50
N SER A 173 6.32 -12.17 4.61
CA SER A 173 6.35 -12.98 5.84
C SER A 173 6.62 -14.49 5.61
N GLY A 174 7.52 -14.81 4.67
CA GLY A 174 7.82 -16.19 4.33
C GLY A 174 6.85 -16.85 3.36
N TYR A 175 5.83 -16.16 2.90
CA TYR A 175 4.88 -16.63 1.89
C TYR A 175 5.13 -15.95 0.55
N MET A 176 4.92 -16.71 -0.52
CA MET A 176 4.76 -16.15 -1.86
C MET A 176 3.28 -16.16 -2.20
N VAL A 177 2.75 -15.02 -2.59
CA VAL A 177 1.38 -14.89 -3.10
C VAL A 177 1.42 -14.82 -4.62
N ASP A 178 0.37 -15.27 -5.31
CA ASP A 178 0.31 -15.16 -6.77
C ASP A 178 -0.32 -13.85 -7.25
N CYS A 179 -1.35 -13.38 -6.54
CA CYS A 179 -2.14 -12.21 -6.89
C CYS A 179 -2.25 -11.24 -5.69
N PRO A 180 -1.21 -10.47 -5.38
CA PRO A 180 -1.20 -9.62 -4.17
C PRO A 180 -2.25 -8.50 -4.21
N HIS A 181 -2.82 -8.18 -5.38
CA HIS A 181 -3.88 -7.20 -5.59
C HIS A 181 -5.30 -7.81 -5.52
N LEU A 182 -5.44 -9.13 -5.46
CA LEU A 182 -6.75 -9.81 -5.42
C LEU A 182 -6.90 -10.72 -4.20
N GLU A 183 -6.22 -11.84 -4.21
CA GLU A 183 -6.49 -12.93 -3.26
C GLU A 183 -5.59 -12.89 -2.02
N ARG A 184 -4.36 -12.46 -2.16
CA ARG A 184 -3.33 -12.46 -1.10
C ARG A 184 -3.16 -13.82 -0.40
N ALA A 185 -3.61 -14.88 -1.05
CA ALA A 185 -3.45 -16.23 -0.55
C ALA A 185 -1.99 -16.67 -0.71
N GLY A 186 -1.40 -17.21 0.34
CA GLY A 186 -0.10 -17.83 0.26
C GLY A 186 -0.22 -19.25 -0.29
N TYR A 187 0.66 -19.59 -1.23
CA TYR A 187 0.87 -20.96 -1.65
C TYR A 187 2.05 -21.54 -0.86
N GLY A 188 1.74 -22.39 0.06
CA GLY A 188 2.73 -23.08 0.87
C GLY A 188 2.51 -24.57 0.87
#